data_435535b6a92a09969a9e8dd8aa9ee5bd
#
_entry.id   435535b6a92a09969a9e8dd8aa9ee5bd
#
_cell.length_a   1.000
_cell.length_b   1.000
_cell.length_c   1.000
_cell.angle_alpha   90.00
_cell.angle_beta   90.00
_cell.angle_gamma   90.00
#
_symmetry.space_group_name_H-M   'P 1'
#
loop_
_entity.id
_entity.type
_entity.pdbx_description
1 polymer ?
#
loop_
_entity_poly.entity_id
_entity_poly.type
_entity_poly.pdbx_seq_one_letter_code
_entity_poly.pdbx_strand_id
1 'polypeptide(L)'
;MAMKTQKRDFLSRREFLGWAWGASLVGLFGQTGAALLNFFEPRAGPGSFGGEVVAGALEEFQPGTVSYVRQGRFYISRLEDGGVLAMWQRCTHLGCTVPWREDEGQFHCPCHSSLFNRQGEVTGGPAPRPLDIFPVGLKDGDLVVDTSRIIERQQFDALQVFLPT
;
A
#
# COMPACT_ATOMS: atom_id res chain seq x y z
N MET A 1 -14.09 10.91 -76.83
CA MET A 1 -13.99 10.94 -75.33
C MET A 1 -12.98 9.86 -74.90
N ALA A 2 -11.73 10.23 -74.61
CA ALA A 2 -10.68 9.27 -74.33
C ALA A 2 -10.62 9.04 -72.78
N MET A 3 -10.94 7.85 -72.39
CA MET A 3 -10.79 7.41 -70.98
C MET A 3 -9.29 7.33 -70.64
N LYS A 4 -8.85 8.21 -69.72
CA LYS A 4 -7.52 8.19 -69.14
C LYS A 4 -7.42 6.98 -68.19
N THR A 5 -6.70 5.95 -68.60
CA THR A 5 -6.38 4.78 -67.79
C THR A 5 -5.46 5.25 -66.68
N GLN A 6 -5.95 5.29 -65.47
CA GLN A 6 -5.14 5.62 -64.27
C GLN A 6 -4.23 4.44 -63.96
N LYS A 7 -2.94 4.60 -64.25
CA LYS A 7 -1.88 3.66 -63.90
C LYS A 7 -1.83 3.56 -62.36
N ARG A 8 -2.15 2.41 -61.80
CA ARG A 8 -1.88 2.13 -60.38
C ARG A 8 -0.38 2.08 -60.21
N ASP A 9 0.19 3.12 -59.60
CA ASP A 9 1.59 3.13 -59.23
C ASP A 9 1.77 2.12 -58.08
N PHE A 10 2.30 0.96 -58.39
CA PHE A 10 2.74 -0.02 -57.38
C PHE A 10 4.02 0.52 -56.74
N LEU A 11 4.05 0.52 -55.40
CA LEU A 11 5.23 0.88 -54.62
C LEU A 11 6.46 0.11 -55.13
N SER A 12 7.56 0.79 -55.35
CA SER A 12 8.86 0.14 -55.64
C SER A 12 9.31 -0.67 -54.45
N ARG A 13 10.13 -1.71 -54.66
CA ARG A 13 10.70 -2.55 -53.59
C ARG A 13 11.41 -1.71 -52.51
N ARG A 14 12.08 -0.63 -52.96
CA ARG A 14 12.79 0.26 -52.03
C ARG A 14 11.84 1.08 -51.15
N GLU A 15 10.76 1.61 -51.75
CA GLU A 15 9.72 2.34 -50.99
C GLU A 15 8.99 1.43 -50.03
N PHE A 16 8.64 0.20 -50.44
CA PHE A 16 8.00 -0.79 -49.57
C PHE A 16 8.91 -1.11 -48.39
N LEU A 17 10.18 -1.38 -48.61
CA LEU A 17 11.11 -1.66 -47.50
C LEU A 17 11.28 -0.44 -46.58
N GLY A 18 11.31 0.78 -47.11
CA GLY A 18 11.38 2.00 -46.31
C GLY A 18 10.14 2.16 -45.39
N TRP A 19 8.95 1.95 -45.96
CA TRP A 19 7.70 2.00 -45.19
C TRP A 19 7.63 0.87 -44.17
N ALA A 20 8.04 -0.35 -44.50
CA ALA A 20 8.07 -1.49 -43.59
C ALA A 20 9.01 -1.24 -42.41
N TRP A 21 10.19 -0.71 -42.65
CA TRP A 21 11.16 -0.32 -41.59
C TRP A 21 10.60 0.80 -40.72
N GLY A 22 10.05 1.84 -41.32
CA GLY A 22 9.43 2.94 -40.57
C GLY A 22 8.30 2.48 -39.67
N ALA A 23 7.38 1.66 -40.19
CA ALA A 23 6.28 1.10 -39.43
C ALA A 23 6.76 0.21 -38.28
N SER A 24 7.80 -0.62 -38.50
CA SER A 24 8.40 -1.49 -37.47
C SER A 24 9.02 -0.68 -36.34
N LEU A 25 9.74 0.40 -36.66
CA LEU A 25 10.35 1.29 -35.66
C LEU A 25 9.27 2.01 -34.83
N VAL A 26 8.23 2.55 -35.49
CA VAL A 26 7.10 3.20 -34.80
C VAL A 26 6.41 2.20 -33.87
N GLY A 27 6.16 0.98 -34.34
CA GLY A 27 5.59 -0.09 -33.52
C GLY A 27 6.45 -0.44 -32.30
N LEU A 28 7.75 -0.60 -32.52
CA LEU A 28 8.72 -0.92 -31.45
C LEU A 28 8.77 0.19 -30.39
N PHE A 29 8.94 1.44 -30.81
CA PHE A 29 8.99 2.57 -29.87
C PHE A 29 7.66 2.81 -29.17
N GLY A 30 6.53 2.65 -29.89
CA GLY A 30 5.20 2.76 -29.31
C GLY A 30 4.94 1.72 -28.23
N GLN A 31 5.25 0.45 -28.50
CA GLN A 31 5.09 -0.64 -27.53
C GLN A 31 6.03 -0.49 -26.33
N THR A 32 7.28 -0.11 -26.56
CA THR A 32 8.24 0.13 -25.50
C THR A 32 7.80 1.29 -24.61
N GLY A 33 7.33 2.38 -25.21
CA GLY A 33 6.79 3.53 -24.47
C GLY A 33 5.57 3.15 -23.64
N ALA A 34 4.63 2.41 -24.21
CA ALA A 34 3.45 1.94 -23.49
C ALA A 34 3.82 0.98 -22.33
N ALA A 35 4.78 0.08 -22.56
CA ALA A 35 5.26 -0.83 -21.53
C ALA A 35 5.93 -0.06 -20.37
N LEU A 36 6.73 0.96 -20.68
CA LEU A 36 7.35 1.82 -19.67
C LEU A 36 6.31 2.60 -18.87
N LEU A 37 5.31 3.18 -19.50
CA LEU A 37 4.24 3.89 -18.83
C LEU A 37 3.48 2.94 -17.88
N ASN A 38 3.08 1.75 -18.34
CA ASN A 38 2.45 0.72 -17.51
C ASN A 38 3.36 0.23 -16.36
N PHE A 39 4.66 0.23 -16.56
CA PHE A 39 5.60 -0.17 -15.49
C PHE A 39 5.64 0.85 -14.36
N PHE A 40 5.54 2.14 -14.68
CA PHE A 40 5.54 3.21 -13.69
C PHE A 40 4.15 3.49 -13.07
N GLU A 41 3.08 2.92 -13.61
CA GLU A 41 1.78 3.04 -12.98
C GLU A 41 1.71 2.26 -11.67
N PRO A 42 1.34 2.91 -10.54
CA PRO A 42 1.16 2.22 -9.27
C PRO A 42 0.02 1.20 -9.39
N ARG A 43 0.34 -0.07 -9.28
CA ARG A 43 -0.68 -1.14 -9.27
C ARG A 43 -1.20 -1.34 -7.84
N ALA A 44 -2.04 -0.42 -7.36
CA ALA A 44 -2.81 -0.65 -6.15
C ALA A 44 -4.03 -1.52 -6.51
N GLY A 45 -3.95 -2.82 -6.20
CA GLY A 45 -5.11 -3.71 -6.28
C GLY A 45 -6.08 -3.46 -5.11
N PRO A 46 -7.38 -3.83 -5.23
CA PRO A 46 -8.29 -3.82 -4.09
C PRO A 46 -7.69 -4.59 -2.91
N GLY A 47 -7.71 -3.98 -1.71
CA GLY A 47 -7.14 -4.59 -0.50
C GLY A 47 -5.63 -4.52 -0.36
N SER A 48 -4.90 -3.81 -1.26
CA SER A 48 -3.46 -3.58 -1.11
C SER A 48 -3.18 -2.31 -0.29
N PHE A 49 -1.94 -2.18 0.20
CA PHE A 49 -1.48 -0.95 0.86
C PHE A 49 -1.67 0.27 -0.05
N GLY A 50 -2.22 1.35 0.51
CA GLY A 50 -2.56 2.57 -0.21
C GLY A 50 -4.06 2.70 -0.57
N GLY A 51 -4.92 1.88 0.04
CA GLY A 51 -6.37 1.92 -0.08
C GLY A 51 -7.07 1.31 1.13
N GLU A 52 -8.38 1.07 1.02
CA GLU A 52 -9.14 0.33 2.04
C GLU A 52 -8.75 -1.15 2.04
N VAL A 53 -8.42 -1.66 3.21
CA VAL A 53 -8.06 -3.06 3.46
C VAL A 53 -9.04 -3.64 4.45
N VAL A 54 -9.72 -4.71 4.09
CA VAL A 54 -10.55 -5.50 5.01
C VAL A 54 -9.60 -6.35 5.85
N ALA A 55 -9.55 -6.09 7.16
CA ALA A 55 -8.67 -6.79 8.09
C ALA A 55 -9.24 -8.16 8.50
N GLY A 56 -10.56 -8.27 8.56
CA GLY A 56 -11.32 -9.46 8.99
C GLY A 56 -12.46 -9.09 9.94
N ALA A 57 -13.22 -10.09 10.35
CA ALA A 57 -14.33 -9.89 11.27
C ALA A 57 -13.83 -9.40 12.64
N LEU A 58 -14.58 -8.49 13.26
CA LEU A 58 -14.20 -7.91 14.55
C LEU A 58 -13.97 -8.97 15.64
N GLU A 59 -14.75 -10.06 15.60
CA GLU A 59 -14.69 -11.17 16.55
C GLU A 59 -13.39 -12.00 16.47
N GLU A 60 -12.67 -11.92 15.34
CA GLU A 60 -11.39 -12.61 15.18
C GLU A 60 -10.28 -11.96 16.00
N PHE A 61 -10.47 -10.68 16.38
CA PHE A 61 -9.49 -9.91 17.16
C PHE A 61 -9.89 -9.91 18.63
N GLN A 62 -9.28 -10.78 19.43
CA GLN A 62 -9.57 -10.85 20.86
C GLN A 62 -9.08 -9.61 21.62
N PRO A 63 -9.82 -9.09 22.64
CA PRO A 63 -9.32 -8.03 23.51
C PRO A 63 -7.94 -8.37 24.09
N GLY A 64 -7.05 -7.39 24.18
CA GLY A 64 -5.72 -7.57 24.69
C GLY A 64 -4.71 -8.20 23.72
N THR A 65 -5.06 -8.38 22.43
CA THR A 65 -4.17 -9.00 21.44
C THR A 65 -3.68 -8.01 20.37
N VAL A 66 -2.59 -8.36 19.72
CA VAL A 66 -2.03 -7.66 18.56
C VAL A 66 -1.91 -8.63 17.39
N SER A 67 -2.57 -8.33 16.30
CA SER A 67 -2.62 -9.20 15.11
C SER A 67 -2.03 -8.49 13.88
N TYR A 68 -1.18 -9.18 13.11
CA TYR A 68 -0.56 -8.61 11.92
C TYR A 68 -1.40 -8.84 10.67
N VAL A 69 -1.80 -7.76 10.01
CA VAL A 69 -2.51 -7.79 8.72
C VAL A 69 -1.52 -7.57 7.58
N ARG A 70 -1.11 -8.66 6.96
CA ARG A 70 -0.03 -8.69 5.96
C ARG A 70 -0.33 -7.84 4.72
N GLN A 71 -1.57 -7.89 4.22
CA GLN A 71 -1.97 -7.17 2.99
C GLN A 71 -1.84 -5.66 3.15
N GLY A 72 -2.22 -5.13 4.32
CA GLY A 72 -2.16 -3.70 4.64
C GLY A 72 -0.89 -3.25 5.33
N ARG A 73 0.03 -4.17 5.67
CA ARG A 73 1.30 -3.88 6.36
C ARG A 73 1.11 -3.12 7.67
N PHE A 74 0.09 -3.52 8.44
CA PHE A 74 -0.23 -2.92 9.73
C PHE A 74 -0.60 -3.97 10.76
N TYR A 75 -0.67 -3.55 12.00
CA TYR A 75 -1.14 -4.36 13.13
C TYR A 75 -2.49 -3.84 13.60
N ILE A 76 -3.43 -4.75 13.83
CA ILE A 76 -4.62 -4.47 14.64
C ILE A 76 -4.25 -4.73 16.10
N SER A 77 -4.26 -3.68 16.90
CA SER A 77 -4.16 -3.79 18.36
C SER A 77 -5.54 -3.66 18.95
N ARG A 78 -6.06 -4.74 19.50
CA ARG A 78 -7.29 -4.76 20.24
C ARG A 78 -6.99 -4.47 21.71
N LEU A 79 -7.43 -3.33 22.21
CA LEU A 79 -7.20 -2.93 23.58
C LEU A 79 -8.11 -3.71 24.55
N GLU A 80 -7.78 -3.73 25.84
CA GLU A 80 -8.55 -4.44 26.88
C GLU A 80 -9.99 -3.92 27.01
N ASP A 81 -10.20 -2.62 26.79
CA ASP A 81 -11.50 -1.95 26.79
C ASP A 81 -12.35 -2.21 25.54
N GLY A 82 -11.81 -3.00 24.60
CA GLY A 82 -12.45 -3.31 23.34
C GLY A 82 -12.16 -2.30 22.23
N GLY A 83 -11.38 -1.27 22.47
CA GLY A 83 -10.94 -0.32 21.44
C GLY A 83 -9.99 -0.93 20.41
N VAL A 84 -9.94 -0.36 19.23
CA VAL A 84 -9.12 -0.83 18.11
C VAL A 84 -8.19 0.26 17.63
N LEU A 85 -6.93 -0.08 17.44
CA LEU A 85 -5.93 0.74 16.74
C LEU A 85 -5.36 -0.05 15.56
N ALA A 86 -5.30 0.57 14.39
CA ALA A 86 -4.55 0.03 13.25
C ALA A 86 -3.20 0.75 13.14
N MET A 87 -2.13 0.10 13.60
CA MET A 87 -0.80 0.70 13.67
C MET A 87 0.05 0.31 12.49
N TRP A 88 0.67 1.29 11.85
CA TRP A 88 1.61 1.02 10.78
C TRP A 88 2.85 0.30 11.31
N GLN A 89 3.29 -0.73 10.61
CA GLN A 89 4.48 -1.52 11.00
C GLN A 89 5.80 -0.74 10.95
N ARG A 90 5.78 0.54 10.57
CA ARG A 90 6.97 1.36 10.31
C ARG A 90 7.44 2.09 11.55
N CYS A 91 8.69 1.84 11.94
CA CYS A 91 9.35 2.54 13.05
C CYS A 91 9.49 4.04 12.77
N THR A 92 9.10 4.86 13.73
CA THR A 92 9.17 6.32 13.65
C THR A 92 10.58 6.89 13.79
N HIS A 93 11.58 6.04 14.10
CA HIS A 93 13.00 6.45 14.09
C HIS A 93 13.51 6.55 12.65
N LEU A 94 13.68 5.44 11.93
CA LEU A 94 14.25 5.40 10.58
C LEU A 94 13.48 4.46 9.62
N GLY A 95 12.24 4.14 9.92
CA GLY A 95 11.35 3.44 9.01
C GLY A 95 11.52 1.93 8.90
N CYS A 96 12.28 1.29 9.80
CA CYS A 96 12.38 -0.17 9.84
C CYS A 96 11.03 -0.82 10.17
N THR A 97 10.80 -2.05 9.72
CA THR A 97 9.64 -2.84 10.15
C THR A 97 9.78 -3.21 11.63
N VAL A 98 8.75 -2.94 12.42
CA VAL A 98 8.69 -3.22 13.84
C VAL A 98 7.77 -4.40 14.10
N PRO A 99 8.27 -5.60 14.42
CA PRO A 99 7.42 -6.72 14.78
C PRO A 99 6.86 -6.57 16.21
N TRP A 100 5.67 -7.10 16.41
CA TRP A 100 5.15 -7.39 17.74
C TRP A 100 5.87 -8.62 18.30
N ARG A 101 6.28 -8.55 19.57
CA ARG A 101 6.90 -9.64 20.30
C ARG A 101 5.98 -10.07 21.43
N GLU A 102 5.34 -11.22 21.26
CA GLU A 102 4.43 -11.78 22.28
C GLU A 102 5.14 -12.05 23.60
N ASP A 103 6.36 -12.57 23.54
CA ASP A 103 7.20 -12.87 24.70
C ASP A 103 7.61 -11.62 25.49
N GLU A 104 7.69 -10.48 24.82
CA GLU A 104 8.01 -9.18 25.44
C GLU A 104 6.75 -8.34 25.73
N GLY A 105 5.60 -8.67 25.15
CA GLY A 105 4.37 -7.90 25.24
C GLY A 105 4.47 -6.49 24.64
N GLN A 106 5.37 -6.28 23.65
CA GLN A 106 5.64 -4.99 23.04
C GLN A 106 6.12 -5.11 21.60
N PHE A 107 6.07 -4.01 20.87
CA PHE A 107 6.74 -3.88 19.59
C PHE A 107 8.22 -3.61 19.80
N HIS A 108 9.09 -4.37 19.13
CA HIS A 108 10.53 -4.23 19.26
C HIS A 108 11.17 -4.04 17.88
N CYS A 109 11.71 -2.85 17.63
CA CYS A 109 12.41 -2.55 16.39
C CYS A 109 13.81 -3.19 16.38
N PRO A 110 14.10 -4.09 15.42
CA PRO A 110 15.38 -4.81 15.40
C PRO A 110 16.57 -3.95 14.98
N CYS A 111 16.31 -2.75 14.41
CA CYS A 111 17.39 -1.90 13.89
C CYS A 111 18.16 -1.17 15.00
N HIS A 112 17.44 -0.50 15.89
CA HIS A 112 18.04 0.34 16.94
C HIS A 112 17.31 0.20 18.28
N SER A 113 16.60 -0.92 18.48
CA SER A 113 15.93 -1.25 19.73
C SER A 113 14.92 -0.21 20.24
N SER A 114 14.22 0.46 19.31
CA SER A 114 13.04 1.25 19.72
C SER A 114 11.94 0.30 20.16
N LEU A 115 11.34 0.58 21.31
CA LEU A 115 10.31 -0.21 21.94
C LEU A 115 9.02 0.58 22.00
N PHE A 116 7.88 -0.11 21.75
CA PHE A 116 6.57 0.52 21.81
C PHE A 116 5.57 -0.42 22.49
N ASN A 117 4.73 0.15 23.33
CA ASN A 117 3.66 -0.60 23.98
C ASN A 117 2.52 -0.97 23.01
N ARG A 118 1.46 -1.60 23.53
CA ARG A 118 0.30 -2.02 22.75
C ARG A 118 -0.51 -0.85 22.16
N GLN A 119 -0.40 0.36 22.72
CA GLN A 119 -0.95 1.59 22.16
C GLN A 119 -0.04 2.24 21.13
N GLY A 120 1.15 1.67 20.91
CA GLY A 120 2.16 2.18 20.01
C GLY A 120 2.98 3.34 20.57
N GLU A 121 2.89 3.63 21.88
CA GLU A 121 3.69 4.66 22.54
C GLU A 121 5.11 4.17 22.76
N VAL A 122 6.07 5.08 22.66
CA VAL A 122 7.49 4.77 22.90
C VAL A 122 7.71 4.44 24.37
N THR A 123 8.25 3.25 24.64
CA THR A 123 8.66 2.80 25.97
C THR A 123 10.18 2.76 26.13
N GLY A 124 10.93 2.85 25.00
CA GLY A 124 12.38 2.86 25.01
C GLY A 124 12.99 3.03 23.62
N GLY A 125 14.29 3.32 23.60
CA GLY A 125 15.06 3.46 22.37
C GLY A 125 14.96 4.85 21.71
N PRO A 126 15.50 5.00 20.49
CA PRO A 126 15.67 6.31 19.84
C PRO A 126 14.47 6.82 19.07
N ALA A 127 13.33 6.11 19.03
CA ALA A 127 12.13 6.59 18.34
C ALA A 127 11.62 7.88 18.98
N PRO A 128 11.38 8.96 18.21
CA PRO A 128 11.02 10.26 18.78
C PRO A 128 9.53 10.39 19.11
N ARG A 129 8.68 9.51 18.61
CA ARG A 129 7.21 9.59 18.73
C ARG A 129 6.55 8.22 18.56
N PRO A 130 5.27 8.07 18.94
CA PRO A 130 4.52 6.81 18.77
C PRO A 130 4.47 6.32 17.33
N LEU A 131 4.12 5.03 17.16
CA LEU A 131 3.84 4.47 15.84
C LEU A 131 2.65 5.19 15.19
N ASP A 132 2.75 5.44 13.90
CA ASP A 132 1.66 6.00 13.11
C ASP A 132 0.49 5.03 13.02
N ILE A 133 -0.71 5.56 12.85
CA ILE A 133 -1.94 4.78 12.72
C ILE A 133 -2.67 5.06 11.42
N PHE A 134 -3.59 4.17 11.10
CA PHE A 134 -4.55 4.33 10.01
C PHE A 134 -5.95 4.49 10.56
N PRO A 135 -6.84 5.22 9.86
CA PRO A 135 -8.26 5.24 10.18
C PRO A 135 -8.86 3.83 10.14
N VAL A 136 -9.64 3.51 11.15
CA VAL A 136 -10.38 2.25 11.27
C VAL A 136 -11.86 2.52 11.17
N GLY A 137 -12.58 1.67 10.47
CA GLY A 137 -14.04 1.64 10.42
C GLY A 137 -14.58 0.22 10.55
N LEU A 138 -15.88 0.10 10.73
CA LEU A 138 -16.60 -1.17 10.72
C LEU A 138 -17.54 -1.17 9.51
N LYS A 139 -17.51 -2.22 8.69
CA LYS A 139 -18.38 -2.39 7.53
C LYS A 139 -18.85 -3.84 7.46
N ASP A 140 -20.16 -4.02 7.58
CA ASP A 140 -20.79 -5.36 7.57
C ASP A 140 -20.22 -6.34 8.61
N GLY A 141 -19.74 -5.83 9.76
CA GLY A 141 -19.10 -6.63 10.82
C GLY A 141 -17.59 -6.78 10.68
N ASP A 142 -17.02 -6.42 9.54
CA ASP A 142 -15.57 -6.47 9.28
C ASP A 142 -14.89 -5.15 9.64
N LEU A 143 -13.68 -5.24 10.20
CA LEU A 143 -12.79 -4.11 10.38
C LEU A 143 -12.20 -3.71 9.02
N VAL A 144 -12.40 -2.46 8.64
CA VAL A 144 -11.86 -1.85 7.42
C VAL A 144 -10.87 -0.76 7.80
N VAL A 145 -9.68 -0.81 7.22
CA VAL A 145 -8.59 0.11 7.52
C VAL A 145 -8.19 0.86 6.25
N ASP A 146 -8.23 2.20 6.30
CA ASP A 146 -7.80 3.05 5.19
C ASP A 146 -6.29 3.31 5.26
N THR A 147 -5.52 2.51 4.54
CA THR A 147 -4.06 2.61 4.48
C THR A 147 -3.55 3.71 3.55
N SER A 148 -4.44 4.41 2.82
CA SER A 148 -4.07 5.58 2.02
C SER A 148 -3.81 6.81 2.88
N ARG A 149 -4.31 6.81 4.11
CA ARG A 149 -4.31 7.95 5.03
C ARG A 149 -3.53 7.63 6.30
N ILE A 150 -2.27 8.03 6.33
CA ILE A 150 -1.42 7.89 7.52
C ILE A 150 -1.72 9.04 8.49
N ILE A 151 -1.96 8.69 9.75
CA ILE A 151 -2.13 9.64 10.85
C ILE A 151 -0.87 9.61 11.71
N GLU A 152 -0.06 10.66 11.59
CA GLU A 152 1.11 10.86 12.45
C GLU A 152 0.68 11.29 13.84
N ARG A 153 1.29 10.69 14.87
CA ARG A 153 0.97 10.97 16.27
C ARG A 153 2.19 11.56 16.99
N GLN A 154 1.95 12.52 17.87
CA GLN A 154 2.97 13.01 18.81
C GLN A 154 2.86 12.35 20.17
N GLN A 155 1.65 11.91 20.54
CA GLN A 155 1.33 11.19 21.76
C GLN A 155 0.12 10.29 21.53
N PHE A 156 -0.16 9.39 22.46
CA PHE A 156 -1.42 8.66 22.48
C PHE A 156 -2.56 9.57 22.92
N ASP A 157 -3.71 9.43 22.26
CA ASP A 157 -4.96 10.09 22.62
C ASP A 157 -6.09 9.06 22.48
N ALA A 158 -6.97 9.01 23.47
CA ALA A 158 -8.12 8.11 23.46
C ALA A 158 -9.05 8.34 22.25
N LEU A 159 -9.07 9.56 21.69
CA LEU A 159 -9.83 9.89 20.47
C LEU A 159 -9.27 9.22 19.20
N GLN A 160 -8.07 8.67 19.28
CA GLN A 160 -7.45 7.91 18.18
C GLN A 160 -7.94 6.46 18.13
N VAL A 161 -8.56 6.00 19.21
CA VAL A 161 -9.04 4.62 19.34
C VAL A 161 -10.40 4.51 18.70
N PHE A 162 -10.56 3.57 17.78
CA PHE A 162 -11.87 3.23 17.22
C PHE A 162 -12.63 2.36 18.21
N LEU A 163 -13.81 2.80 18.64
CA LEU A 163 -14.70 2.04 19.50
C LEU A 163 -15.80 1.42 18.64
N PRO A 164 -15.78 0.11 18.40
CA PRO A 164 -16.86 -0.55 17.64
C PRO A 164 -18.13 -0.56 18.49
N THR A 165 -19.18 0.03 17.96
CA THR A 165 -20.53 0.09 18.57
C THR A 165 -21.48 -0.86 17.87
#